data_be30ad1fa5ac82e0a1f9e841279c7767
#
_entry.id   be30ad1fa5ac82e0a1f9e841279c7767
#
_cell.length_a   1.000
_cell.length_b   1.000
_cell.length_c   1.000
_cell.angle_alpha   90.00
_cell.angle_beta   90.00
_cell.angle_gamma   90.00
#
_symmetry.space_group_name_H-M   'P 1'
#
loop_
_entity.id
_entity.type
_entity.pdbx_description
1 polymer ?
#
loop_
_entity_poly.entity_id
_entity_poly.type
_entity_poly.pdbx_seq_one_letter_code
_entity_poly.pdbx_strand_id
1 'polypeptide(L)'
;MGIYDEHLDRNAANYQPLTPLSHLARAALVHPDRVAIIHGALRRTYAEFYARSRRLGSALERRGIARGDTVAVMLSNTPAMLEAHHGVPMTGAVLLSINTRLDADIIAFQLDHSEARVVLVDREFSGVMAEALKKAKVTPLVVDYDDPDFPADAPVAKGPAIGSLEYEALVAEGDPDYAWHMPNDEWDAISLNYTSGTTGNPKGVVYHHRGAALMGYANVIASGMGRYPVYLWTLPMFHCNGWCFPWTLAVQAGTHVCLRWVRAKAMFDALADHGVTHLCGAPVVMATLINADAGDKRDFDQTVTFNTAAAPPPQSVLSGMRDAGFEVTHLYGLTETYGPAVVNEWKDEWNALDGPARAAKTARQGVRYPALEDLAVMHSETMEKTPADGETIGEVMFRGNIVMRGYLKNPEASAEAFRGGWFHSGDLGVLHEDGYIELKDRAKDIIISGGENISSIEVEDALYQHPDVATAAVVAKPDEKWGETPLAFVELKPGRSVTEADLIAHCRERLARFKCPKEIRFQEVPKTSTGKIQKYVLRKAIG
;
A
#
# COMPACT_ATOMS: atom_id res chain seq x y z
N MET A 1 -21.19 34.93 -19.15
CA MET A 1 -20.55 35.00 -17.82
C MET A 1 -21.59 35.50 -16.82
N GLY A 2 -21.70 34.87 -15.68
CA GLY A 2 -22.62 35.28 -14.62
C GLY A 2 -21.96 36.27 -13.67
N ILE A 3 -22.75 36.88 -12.79
CA ILE A 3 -22.27 37.88 -11.80
C ILE A 3 -21.14 37.33 -10.89
N TYR A 4 -20.98 36.02 -10.79
CA TYR A 4 -19.92 35.33 -10.03
C TYR A 4 -18.63 35.09 -10.83
N ASP A 5 -18.58 35.48 -12.10
CA ASP A 5 -17.43 35.36 -12.98
C ASP A 5 -16.71 36.69 -13.23
N GLU A 6 -17.29 37.83 -12.73
CA GLU A 6 -16.79 39.17 -12.95
C GLU A 6 -15.97 39.65 -11.75
N HIS A 7 -14.72 40.03 -12.00
CA HIS A 7 -13.80 40.59 -10.99
C HIS A 7 -13.49 39.64 -9.79
N LEU A 8 -13.66 38.32 -9.97
CA LEU A 8 -13.43 37.30 -8.95
C LEU A 8 -12.34 36.31 -9.39
N ASP A 9 -11.32 36.80 -10.09
CA ASP A 9 -10.21 35.99 -10.59
C ASP A 9 -9.36 35.43 -9.44
N ARG A 10 -8.75 34.27 -9.71
CA ARG A 10 -7.75 33.69 -8.82
C ARG A 10 -6.54 34.61 -8.72
N ASN A 11 -6.01 34.76 -7.50
CA ASN A 11 -4.78 35.51 -7.23
C ASN A 11 -3.99 34.82 -6.08
N ALA A 12 -2.80 35.33 -5.79
CA ALA A 12 -1.92 34.74 -4.78
C ALA A 12 -2.50 34.70 -3.35
N ALA A 13 -3.52 35.51 -3.06
CA ALA A 13 -4.17 35.52 -1.73
C ALA A 13 -5.25 34.45 -1.58
N ASN A 14 -5.90 34.05 -2.68
CA ASN A 14 -7.07 33.15 -2.62
C ASN A 14 -6.86 31.81 -3.33
N TYR A 15 -5.72 31.60 -3.99
CA TYR A 15 -5.40 30.35 -4.66
C TYR A 15 -3.94 29.95 -4.49
N GLN A 16 -3.74 28.73 -4.00
CA GLN A 16 -2.46 28.03 -4.01
C GLN A 16 -2.69 26.58 -4.43
N PRO A 17 -1.82 25.99 -5.26
CA PRO A 17 -1.93 24.57 -5.59
C PRO A 17 -1.86 23.70 -4.34
N LEU A 18 -2.72 22.67 -4.26
CA LEU A 18 -2.65 21.70 -3.18
C LEU A 18 -1.35 20.90 -3.26
N THR A 19 -0.69 20.76 -2.12
CA THR A 19 0.50 19.91 -1.97
C THR A 19 0.62 19.42 -0.54
N PRO A 20 1.00 18.15 -0.30
CA PRO A 20 1.21 17.64 1.06
C PRO A 20 2.45 18.24 1.74
N LEU A 21 3.34 18.91 1.00
CA LEU A 21 4.54 19.55 1.55
C LEU A 21 4.18 20.66 2.55
N SER A 22 3.04 21.33 2.35
CA SER A 22 2.53 22.35 3.27
C SER A 22 2.15 21.78 4.64
N HIS A 23 1.81 20.49 4.74
CA HIS A 23 1.51 19.85 6.01
C HIS A 23 2.73 19.85 6.94
N LEU A 24 3.90 19.43 6.42
CA LEU A 24 5.15 19.43 7.19
C LEU A 24 5.60 20.84 7.54
N ALA A 25 5.52 21.79 6.59
CA ALA A 25 5.87 23.19 6.85
C ALA A 25 5.02 23.79 7.98
N ARG A 26 3.69 23.53 7.97
CA ARG A 26 2.80 23.95 9.05
C ARG A 26 3.13 23.26 10.38
N ALA A 27 3.36 21.94 10.37
CA ALA A 27 3.68 21.21 11.61
C ALA A 27 4.98 21.72 12.24
N ALA A 28 6.01 21.99 11.45
CA ALA A 28 7.27 22.56 11.93
C ALA A 28 7.11 23.98 12.47
N LEU A 29 6.22 24.80 11.88
CA LEU A 29 5.94 26.14 12.38
C LEU A 29 5.18 26.13 13.70
N VAL A 30 4.17 25.27 13.84
CA VAL A 30 3.26 25.26 14.98
C VAL A 30 3.77 24.41 16.15
N HIS A 31 4.51 23.34 15.85
CA HIS A 31 4.98 22.34 16.81
C HIS A 31 6.47 22.03 16.63
N PRO A 32 7.38 23.05 16.60
CA PRO A 32 8.78 22.86 16.24
C PRO A 32 9.50 21.83 17.11
N ASP A 33 9.25 21.85 18.43
CA ASP A 33 9.95 21.02 19.42
C ASP A 33 9.32 19.64 19.62
N ARG A 34 8.18 19.37 18.96
CA ARG A 34 7.53 18.07 19.08
C ARG A 34 8.30 17.02 18.31
N VAL A 35 8.48 15.83 18.92
CA VAL A 35 9.11 14.68 18.27
C VAL A 35 8.27 14.22 17.08
N ALA A 36 8.83 14.35 15.89
CA ALA A 36 8.23 13.92 14.63
C ALA A 36 8.66 12.49 14.26
N ILE A 37 9.92 12.12 14.55
CA ILE A 37 10.48 10.82 14.14
C ILE A 37 11.19 10.17 15.33
N ILE A 38 10.92 8.88 15.51
CA ILE A 38 11.61 7.96 16.40
C ILE A 38 12.20 6.83 15.56
N HIS A 39 13.51 6.56 15.71
CA HIS A 39 14.19 5.45 15.06
C HIS A 39 15.27 4.91 15.99
N GLY A 40 15.04 3.77 16.62
CA GLY A 40 15.88 3.30 17.71
C GLY A 40 16.06 4.34 18.80
N ALA A 41 17.29 4.73 19.07
CA ALA A 41 17.62 5.80 20.02
C ALA A 41 17.44 7.22 19.45
N LEU A 42 17.39 7.35 18.12
CA LEU A 42 17.28 8.65 17.45
C LEU A 42 15.88 9.26 17.66
N ARG A 43 15.88 10.55 17.99
CA ARG A 43 14.68 11.39 18.05
C ARG A 43 14.91 12.62 17.20
N ARG A 44 13.96 12.97 16.33
CA ARG A 44 13.97 14.22 15.55
C ARG A 44 12.67 14.99 15.78
N THR A 45 12.82 16.27 16.05
CA THR A 45 11.68 17.19 16.18
C THR A 45 11.13 17.56 14.80
N TYR A 46 9.95 18.20 14.76
CA TYR A 46 9.38 18.72 13.52
C TYR A 46 10.27 19.81 12.89
N ALA A 47 10.90 20.66 13.71
CA ALA A 47 11.86 21.66 13.21
C ALA A 47 13.05 20.98 12.52
N GLU A 48 13.64 19.95 13.14
CA GLU A 48 14.75 19.19 12.58
C GLU A 48 14.32 18.41 11.32
N PHE A 49 13.18 17.74 11.34
CA PHE A 49 12.67 16.99 10.19
C PHE A 49 12.45 17.92 8.98
N TYR A 50 11.83 19.09 9.20
CA TYR A 50 11.61 20.06 8.13
C TYR A 50 12.92 20.65 7.61
N ALA A 51 13.84 21.05 8.51
CA ALA A 51 15.14 21.56 8.11
C ALA A 51 15.95 20.53 7.31
N ARG A 52 15.93 19.25 7.69
CA ARG A 52 16.63 18.18 6.96
C ARG A 52 16.00 17.90 5.61
N SER A 53 14.67 17.91 5.51
CA SER A 53 13.96 17.78 4.23
C SER A 53 14.33 18.92 3.28
N ARG A 54 14.40 20.16 3.78
CA ARG A 54 14.86 21.32 3.01
C ARG A 54 16.32 21.20 2.60
N ARG A 55 17.20 20.74 3.51
CA ARG A 55 18.61 20.47 3.18
C ARG A 55 18.74 19.46 2.04
N LEU A 56 18.00 18.35 2.11
CA LEU A 56 18.00 17.35 1.03
C LEU A 56 17.54 17.97 -0.30
N GLY A 57 16.44 18.72 -0.32
CA GLY A 57 15.97 19.42 -1.52
C GLY A 57 17.01 20.38 -2.08
N SER A 58 17.58 21.25 -1.22
CA SER A 58 18.65 22.18 -1.60
C SER A 58 19.88 21.48 -2.19
N ALA A 59 20.33 20.39 -1.55
CA ALA A 59 21.50 19.64 -2.02
C ALA A 59 21.25 18.94 -3.36
N LEU A 60 20.04 18.45 -3.60
CA LEU A 60 19.63 17.87 -4.88
C LEU A 60 19.57 18.94 -5.98
N GLU A 61 18.96 20.09 -5.70
CA GLU A 61 18.88 21.20 -6.66
C GLU A 61 20.27 21.73 -7.04
N ARG A 62 21.19 21.89 -6.08
CA ARG A 62 22.59 22.27 -6.35
C ARG A 62 23.32 21.28 -7.27
N ARG A 63 22.85 20.04 -7.37
CA ARG A 63 23.33 18.99 -8.29
C ARG A 63 22.55 18.95 -9.60
N GLY A 64 21.73 19.96 -9.85
CA GLY A 64 20.97 20.11 -11.10
C GLY A 64 19.71 19.26 -11.18
N ILE A 65 19.20 18.76 -10.03
CA ILE A 65 17.88 18.13 -9.98
C ILE A 65 16.83 19.23 -10.03
N ALA A 66 15.90 19.09 -10.96
CA ALA A 66 14.88 20.08 -11.24
C ALA A 66 13.49 19.44 -11.34
N ARG A 67 12.49 20.29 -11.57
CA ARG A 67 11.11 19.86 -11.77
C ARG A 67 11.01 18.79 -12.87
N GLY A 68 10.34 17.70 -12.54
CA GLY A 68 10.09 16.57 -13.44
C GLY A 68 11.23 15.56 -13.52
N ASP A 69 12.40 15.82 -12.93
CA ASP A 69 13.44 14.81 -12.79
C ASP A 69 13.03 13.71 -11.82
N THR A 70 13.53 12.50 -12.02
CA THR A 70 13.26 11.40 -11.10
C THR A 70 14.42 11.17 -10.13
N VAL A 71 14.09 11.13 -8.84
CA VAL A 71 14.99 10.67 -7.77
C VAL A 71 14.45 9.32 -7.25
N ALA A 72 15.20 8.26 -7.52
CA ALA A 72 14.87 6.92 -7.06
C ALA A 72 15.39 6.68 -5.64
N VAL A 73 14.59 6.03 -4.80
CA VAL A 73 14.96 5.69 -3.43
C VAL A 73 14.68 4.21 -3.15
N MET A 74 15.69 3.50 -2.64
CA MET A 74 15.57 2.11 -2.19
C MET A 74 16.02 2.05 -0.73
N LEU A 75 15.12 2.42 0.16
CA LEU A 75 15.36 2.59 1.58
C LEU A 75 14.37 1.76 2.39
N SER A 76 14.81 1.24 3.54
CA SER A 76 13.93 0.67 4.56
C SER A 76 13.07 1.76 5.22
N ASN A 77 12.16 1.37 6.15
CA ASN A 77 11.37 2.32 6.93
C ASN A 77 12.25 3.08 7.92
N THR A 78 12.94 4.11 7.45
CA THR A 78 13.95 4.89 8.16
C THR A 78 13.68 6.39 8.04
N PRO A 79 14.32 7.23 8.87
CA PRO A 79 14.20 8.70 8.76
C PRO A 79 14.56 9.24 7.38
N ALA A 80 15.58 8.68 6.72
CA ALA A 80 15.98 9.09 5.37
C ALA A 80 14.85 8.88 4.33
N MET A 81 14.07 7.80 4.47
CA MET A 81 12.91 7.55 3.60
C MET A 81 11.81 8.61 3.81
N LEU A 82 11.55 9.01 5.07
CA LEU A 82 10.61 10.09 5.38
C LEU A 82 11.10 11.44 4.83
N GLU A 83 12.38 11.74 5.01
CA GLU A 83 13.00 12.97 4.49
C GLU A 83 12.92 13.02 2.96
N ALA A 84 13.11 11.89 2.27
CA ALA A 84 12.99 11.80 0.81
C ALA A 84 11.56 12.08 0.33
N HIS A 85 10.52 11.64 1.06
CA HIS A 85 9.11 11.93 0.72
C HIS A 85 8.78 13.43 0.70
N HIS A 86 9.55 14.23 1.39
CA HIS A 86 9.40 15.69 1.42
C HIS A 86 10.48 16.40 0.61
N GLY A 87 11.74 16.09 0.85
CA GLY A 87 12.89 16.79 0.26
C GLY A 87 12.98 16.64 -1.27
N VAL A 88 12.65 15.47 -1.81
CA VAL A 88 12.64 15.27 -3.27
C VAL A 88 11.55 16.14 -3.93
N PRO A 89 10.28 16.07 -3.54
CA PRO A 89 9.25 16.93 -4.15
C PRO A 89 9.43 18.43 -3.88
N MET A 90 10.19 18.82 -2.86
CA MET A 90 10.53 20.24 -2.59
C MET A 90 11.32 20.89 -3.74
N THR A 91 12.00 20.10 -4.57
CA THR A 91 12.66 20.59 -5.81
C THR A 91 11.72 20.60 -7.02
N GLY A 92 10.50 20.07 -6.88
CA GLY A 92 9.61 19.75 -7.99
C GLY A 92 9.94 18.43 -8.70
N ALA A 93 10.93 17.69 -8.23
CA ALA A 93 11.28 16.35 -8.74
C ALA A 93 10.27 15.29 -8.26
N VAL A 94 10.27 14.17 -8.95
CA VAL A 94 9.37 13.03 -8.72
C VAL A 94 10.09 11.96 -7.90
N LEU A 95 9.51 11.58 -6.78
CA LEU A 95 10.02 10.51 -5.92
C LEU A 95 9.64 9.14 -6.50
N LEU A 96 10.61 8.35 -6.94
CA LEU A 96 10.42 6.93 -7.26
C LEU A 96 10.79 6.09 -6.04
N SER A 97 9.80 5.49 -5.39
CA SER A 97 10.05 4.55 -4.29
C SER A 97 10.16 3.11 -4.80
N ILE A 98 11.37 2.55 -4.74
CA ILE A 98 11.68 1.21 -5.23
C ILE A 98 11.36 0.17 -4.15
N ASN A 99 10.64 -0.88 -4.52
CA ASN A 99 10.39 -2.01 -3.64
C ASN A 99 11.71 -2.73 -3.32
N THR A 100 12.03 -2.85 -2.03
CA THR A 100 13.29 -3.39 -1.52
C THR A 100 13.50 -4.89 -1.76
N ARG A 101 12.53 -5.59 -2.30
CA ARG A 101 12.56 -7.04 -2.56
C ARG A 101 12.59 -7.40 -4.05
N LEU A 102 12.80 -6.41 -4.92
CA LEU A 102 12.93 -6.62 -6.36
C LEU A 102 14.30 -7.18 -6.71
N ASP A 103 14.34 -7.93 -7.82
CA ASP A 103 15.59 -8.34 -8.44
C ASP A 103 16.24 -7.21 -9.25
N ALA A 104 17.51 -7.42 -9.61
CA ALA A 104 18.31 -6.42 -10.31
C ALA A 104 17.77 -6.06 -11.71
N ASP A 105 17.11 -6.99 -12.42
CA ASP A 105 16.56 -6.74 -13.75
C ASP A 105 15.38 -5.78 -13.69
N ILE A 106 14.48 -5.99 -12.75
CA ILE A 106 13.32 -5.12 -12.54
C ILE A 106 13.76 -3.73 -12.04
N ILE A 107 14.74 -3.67 -11.14
CA ILE A 107 15.29 -2.38 -10.67
C ILE A 107 15.91 -1.63 -11.85
N ALA A 108 16.76 -2.27 -12.65
CA ALA A 108 17.37 -1.67 -13.84
C ALA A 108 16.32 -1.14 -14.82
N PHE A 109 15.26 -1.93 -15.07
CA PHE A 109 14.12 -1.48 -15.86
C PHE A 109 13.46 -0.22 -15.29
N GLN A 110 13.21 -0.18 -13.97
CA GLN A 110 12.58 0.99 -13.34
C GLN A 110 13.45 2.23 -13.43
N LEU A 111 14.76 2.10 -13.23
CA LEU A 111 15.72 3.21 -13.36
C LEU A 111 15.72 3.77 -14.78
N ASP A 112 15.80 2.90 -15.79
CA ASP A 112 15.80 3.31 -17.20
C ASP A 112 14.46 3.91 -17.63
N HIS A 113 13.35 3.26 -17.28
CA HIS A 113 12.02 3.70 -17.67
C HIS A 113 11.64 5.06 -17.05
N SER A 114 12.06 5.30 -15.81
CA SER A 114 11.84 6.55 -15.09
C SER A 114 12.89 7.63 -15.39
N GLU A 115 13.96 7.29 -16.13
CA GLU A 115 15.10 8.18 -16.38
C GLU A 115 15.71 8.73 -15.09
N ALA A 116 15.89 7.84 -14.09
CA ALA A 116 16.36 8.23 -12.77
C ALA A 116 17.72 8.94 -12.82
N ARG A 117 17.81 10.14 -12.24
CA ARG A 117 19.04 10.96 -12.18
C ARG A 117 19.83 10.77 -10.89
N VAL A 118 19.15 10.40 -9.81
CA VAL A 118 19.75 10.11 -8.50
C VAL A 118 19.15 8.81 -7.97
N VAL A 119 19.97 8.02 -7.29
CA VAL A 119 19.56 6.85 -6.52
C VAL A 119 20.04 7.04 -5.07
N LEU A 120 19.10 7.11 -4.13
CA LEU A 120 19.38 6.97 -2.70
C LEU A 120 19.20 5.51 -2.33
N VAL A 121 20.23 4.84 -1.84
CA VAL A 121 20.20 3.41 -1.56
C VAL A 121 20.69 3.10 -0.14
N ASP A 122 19.88 2.33 0.61
CA ASP A 122 20.31 1.78 1.88
C ASP A 122 21.34 0.69 1.66
N ARG A 123 22.40 0.68 2.45
CA ARG A 123 23.49 -0.29 2.36
C ARG A 123 23.03 -1.74 2.55
N GLU A 124 21.86 -1.97 3.14
CA GLU A 124 21.22 -3.30 3.15
C GLU A 124 20.98 -3.82 1.72
N PHE A 125 20.65 -2.93 0.79
CA PHE A 125 20.28 -3.26 -0.59
C PHE A 125 21.37 -2.95 -1.60
N SER A 126 22.57 -2.55 -1.17
CA SER A 126 23.65 -2.16 -2.06
C SER A 126 24.07 -3.26 -3.04
N GLY A 127 24.02 -4.52 -2.63
CA GLY A 127 24.35 -5.65 -3.49
C GLY A 127 23.44 -5.77 -4.72
N VAL A 128 22.13 -5.81 -4.53
CA VAL A 128 21.16 -5.89 -5.63
C VAL A 128 21.15 -4.61 -6.47
N MET A 129 21.33 -3.44 -5.85
CA MET A 129 21.42 -2.16 -6.57
C MET A 129 22.67 -2.08 -7.44
N ALA A 130 23.82 -2.55 -6.94
CA ALA A 130 25.05 -2.60 -7.73
C ALA A 130 24.89 -3.47 -9.00
N GLU A 131 24.22 -4.60 -8.89
CA GLU A 131 23.91 -5.45 -10.05
C GLU A 131 22.90 -4.78 -11.00
N ALA A 132 21.92 -4.07 -10.48
CA ALA A 132 20.96 -3.33 -11.28
C ALA A 132 21.64 -2.19 -12.07
N LEU A 133 22.53 -1.43 -11.44
CA LEU A 133 23.28 -0.35 -12.07
C LEU A 133 24.21 -0.83 -13.21
N LYS A 134 24.74 -2.06 -13.14
CA LYS A 134 25.50 -2.65 -14.26
C LYS A 134 24.62 -2.96 -15.48
N LYS A 135 23.33 -3.19 -15.28
CA LYS A 135 22.35 -3.51 -16.33
C LYS A 135 21.61 -2.29 -16.87
N ALA A 136 21.49 -1.26 -16.04
CA ALA A 136 20.80 -0.02 -16.41
C ALA A 136 21.57 0.76 -17.47
N LYS A 137 20.83 1.46 -18.33
CA LYS A 137 21.38 2.38 -19.37
C LYS A 137 21.63 3.77 -18.81
N VAL A 138 20.82 4.20 -17.82
CA VAL A 138 21.03 5.47 -17.14
C VAL A 138 22.21 5.36 -16.18
N THR A 139 22.86 6.49 -15.92
CA THR A 139 24.01 6.61 -15.01
C THR A 139 23.67 7.62 -13.91
N PRO A 140 22.81 7.25 -12.93
CA PRO A 140 22.41 8.15 -11.88
C PRO A 140 23.56 8.44 -10.89
N LEU A 141 23.49 9.58 -10.21
CA LEU A 141 24.30 9.81 -9.02
C LEU A 141 23.81 8.83 -7.93
N VAL A 142 24.71 8.00 -7.43
CA VAL A 142 24.40 7.04 -6.35
C VAL A 142 24.85 7.63 -5.01
N VAL A 143 23.92 7.65 -4.06
CA VAL A 143 24.11 8.11 -2.69
C VAL A 143 23.79 6.97 -1.74
N ASP A 144 24.78 6.54 -0.98
CA ASP A 144 24.59 5.47 0.02
C ASP A 144 23.98 6.03 1.30
N TYR A 145 23.01 5.31 1.86
CA TYR A 145 22.53 5.57 3.21
C TYR A 145 23.10 4.53 4.18
N ASP A 146 23.90 5.00 5.11
CA ASP A 146 24.45 4.20 6.20
C ASP A 146 23.63 4.44 7.46
N ASP A 147 22.61 3.61 7.69
CA ASP A 147 21.74 3.75 8.85
C ASP A 147 22.53 3.69 10.16
N PRO A 148 22.54 4.76 10.97
CA PRO A 148 23.28 4.79 12.24
C PRO A 148 22.70 3.83 13.29
N ASP A 149 21.43 3.45 13.16
CA ASP A 149 20.73 2.53 14.08
C ASP A 149 20.56 1.14 13.45
N PHE A 150 21.45 0.75 12.53
CA PHE A 150 21.45 -0.59 11.96
C PHE A 150 21.85 -1.61 13.04
N PRO A 151 20.94 -2.50 13.50
CA PRO A 151 21.20 -3.37 14.62
C PRO A 151 22.36 -4.35 14.39
N ALA A 152 23.12 -4.62 15.44
CA ALA A 152 24.23 -5.58 15.36
C ALA A 152 23.76 -7.03 15.15
N ASP A 153 22.53 -7.35 15.57
CA ASP A 153 21.86 -8.65 15.41
C ASP A 153 20.94 -8.69 14.18
N ALA A 154 21.15 -7.80 13.22
CA ALA A 154 20.38 -7.75 11.98
C ALA A 154 20.35 -9.12 11.26
N PRO A 155 19.21 -9.48 10.62
CA PRO A 155 19.10 -10.76 9.90
C PRO A 155 19.96 -10.80 8.64
N VAL A 156 20.42 -9.65 8.19
CA VAL A 156 21.24 -9.45 7.00
C VAL A 156 22.42 -8.55 7.33
N ALA A 157 23.53 -8.76 6.67
CA ALA A 157 24.69 -7.89 6.83
C ALA A 157 24.50 -6.58 6.04
N LYS A 158 25.02 -5.48 6.60
CA LYS A 158 25.16 -4.22 5.89
C LYS A 158 26.16 -4.42 4.73
N GLY A 159 25.75 -4.13 3.50
CA GLY A 159 26.61 -4.25 2.31
C GLY A 159 27.64 -3.12 2.20
N PRO A 160 28.52 -3.17 1.19
CA PRO A 160 29.50 -2.12 0.93
C PRO A 160 28.82 -0.83 0.43
N ALA A 161 29.50 0.32 0.57
CA ALA A 161 29.13 1.52 -0.15
C ALA A 161 29.37 1.29 -1.67
N ILE A 162 28.45 1.73 -2.49
CA ILE A 162 28.49 1.60 -3.96
C ILE A 162 28.46 2.94 -4.67
N GLY A 163 28.06 4.00 -3.96
CA GLY A 163 28.02 5.38 -4.43
C GLY A 163 29.32 6.14 -4.15
N SER A 164 29.39 7.33 -4.68
CA SER A 164 30.49 8.29 -4.43
C SER A 164 30.20 9.24 -3.27
N LEU A 165 29.00 9.17 -2.68
CA LEU A 165 28.52 10.10 -1.68
C LEU A 165 27.68 9.36 -0.63
N GLU A 166 27.78 9.79 0.61
CA GLU A 166 26.98 9.30 1.72
C GLU A 166 25.83 10.28 2.00
N TYR A 167 24.67 9.76 2.42
CA TYR A 167 23.43 10.51 2.62
C TYR A 167 23.56 11.68 3.61
N GLU A 168 24.18 11.48 4.77
CA GLU A 168 24.36 12.55 5.76
C GLU A 168 25.30 13.65 5.24
N ALA A 169 26.33 13.27 4.46
CA ALA A 169 27.19 14.24 3.79
C ALA A 169 26.40 15.06 2.75
N LEU A 170 25.54 14.40 1.95
CA LEU A 170 24.64 15.10 1.01
C LEU A 170 23.74 16.09 1.74
N VAL A 171 23.05 15.66 2.80
CA VAL A 171 22.14 16.51 3.58
C VAL A 171 22.90 17.68 4.22
N ALA A 172 24.13 17.46 4.73
CA ALA A 172 24.94 18.50 5.34
C ALA A 172 25.31 19.65 4.39
N GLU A 173 25.43 19.39 3.09
CA GLU A 173 25.72 20.41 2.09
C GLU A 173 24.54 21.35 1.80
N GLY A 174 23.31 20.92 2.12
CA GLY A 174 22.10 21.67 1.81
C GLY A 174 21.82 22.82 2.78
N ASP A 175 20.99 23.74 2.33
CA ASP A 175 20.52 24.89 3.10
C ASP A 175 19.31 24.50 3.96
N PRO A 176 19.35 24.66 5.30
CA PRO A 176 18.19 24.41 6.17
C PRO A 176 17.05 25.41 5.94
N ASP A 177 17.33 26.56 5.32
CA ASP A 177 16.36 27.62 5.04
C ASP A 177 15.94 27.65 3.56
N TYR A 178 16.27 26.59 2.81
CA TYR A 178 15.90 26.45 1.42
C TYR A 178 14.45 26.79 1.14
N ALA A 179 14.23 27.78 0.27
CA ALA A 179 12.90 28.18 -0.21
C ALA A 179 12.46 27.19 -1.29
N TRP A 180 11.82 26.11 -0.86
CA TRP A 180 11.38 25.04 -1.75
C TRP A 180 10.29 25.50 -2.73
N HIS A 181 10.18 24.82 -3.85
CA HIS A 181 9.28 25.17 -4.94
C HIS A 181 7.86 24.62 -4.72
N MET A 182 6.87 25.54 -4.71
CA MET A 182 5.48 25.12 -4.88
C MET A 182 5.30 24.46 -6.26
N PRO A 183 4.41 23.46 -6.41
CA PRO A 183 4.05 22.98 -7.74
C PRO A 183 3.44 24.12 -8.55
N ASN A 184 3.69 24.14 -9.86
CA ASN A 184 3.03 25.13 -10.75
C ASN A 184 1.55 24.84 -10.88
N ASP A 185 1.21 23.56 -10.88
CA ASP A 185 -0.14 23.03 -10.87
C ASP A 185 -0.21 21.89 -9.85
N GLU A 186 -1.29 21.78 -9.12
CA GLU A 186 -1.52 20.64 -8.21
C GLU A 186 -1.62 19.28 -8.94
N TRP A 187 -1.71 19.30 -10.27
CA TRP A 187 -1.63 18.16 -11.17
C TRP A 187 -0.19 17.74 -11.47
N ASP A 188 0.82 18.52 -11.10
CA ASP A 188 2.22 18.13 -11.25
C ASP A 188 2.51 16.81 -10.53
N ALA A 189 3.42 16.01 -11.11
CA ALA A 189 3.80 14.73 -10.53
C ALA A 189 4.58 14.93 -9.23
N ILE A 190 4.22 14.18 -8.19
CA ILE A 190 4.91 14.15 -6.90
C ILE A 190 5.68 12.86 -6.68
N SER A 191 5.10 11.73 -7.11
CA SER A 191 5.77 10.44 -6.98
C SER A 191 5.37 9.45 -8.06
N LEU A 192 6.20 8.42 -8.20
CA LEU A 192 6.08 7.33 -9.15
C LEU A 192 6.14 5.99 -8.40
N ASN A 193 5.15 5.14 -8.64
CA ASN A 193 5.05 3.82 -7.99
C ASN A 193 4.84 2.75 -9.04
N TYR A 194 5.66 1.70 -9.04
CA TYR A 194 5.49 0.61 -9.99
C TYR A 194 4.60 -0.50 -9.43
N THR A 195 3.62 -0.92 -10.24
CA THR A 195 2.82 -2.10 -9.93
C THR A 195 3.61 -3.37 -10.25
N SER A 196 3.38 -4.44 -9.51
CA SER A 196 3.85 -5.77 -9.88
C SER A 196 3.05 -6.29 -11.08
N GLY A 197 3.45 -5.93 -12.29
CA GLY A 197 2.77 -6.37 -13.50
C GLY A 197 2.61 -7.91 -13.56
N THR A 198 1.38 -8.36 -13.77
CA THR A 198 1.08 -9.81 -13.88
C THR A 198 1.22 -10.34 -15.30
N THR A 199 1.45 -9.46 -16.29
CA THR A 199 1.43 -9.78 -17.73
C THR A 199 2.57 -9.17 -18.53
N GLY A 200 3.60 -8.60 -17.88
CA GLY A 200 4.70 -7.93 -18.59
C GLY A 200 5.53 -7.04 -17.66
N ASN A 201 6.22 -6.05 -18.23
CA ASN A 201 6.96 -5.07 -17.45
C ASN A 201 6.04 -4.30 -16.50
N PRO A 202 6.51 -3.96 -15.28
CA PRO A 202 5.75 -3.17 -14.31
C PRO A 202 5.28 -1.85 -14.90
N LYS A 203 4.03 -1.44 -14.61
CA LYS A 203 3.51 -0.12 -15.00
C LYS A 203 3.89 0.92 -13.96
N GLY A 204 4.40 2.06 -14.39
CA GLY A 204 4.72 3.20 -13.53
C GLY A 204 3.50 4.08 -13.29
N VAL A 205 2.92 4.02 -12.12
CA VAL A 205 1.76 4.82 -11.70
C VAL A 205 2.22 6.19 -11.22
N VAL A 206 1.75 7.26 -11.86
CA VAL A 206 2.14 8.63 -11.53
C VAL A 206 1.13 9.27 -10.59
N TYR A 207 1.60 9.72 -9.42
CA TYR A 207 0.82 10.50 -8.46
C TYR A 207 0.99 11.99 -8.70
N HIS A 208 -0.08 12.77 -8.44
CA HIS A 208 -0.05 14.23 -8.46
C HIS A 208 -0.17 14.81 -7.04
N HIS A 209 0.29 16.05 -6.86
CA HIS A 209 0.30 16.73 -5.56
C HIS A 209 -1.09 16.83 -4.93
N ARG A 210 -2.14 17.11 -5.72
CA ARG A 210 -3.53 17.20 -5.22
C ARG A 210 -3.98 15.91 -4.54
N GLY A 211 -3.83 14.77 -5.21
CA GLY A 211 -4.23 13.47 -4.65
C GLY A 211 -3.48 13.14 -3.37
N ALA A 212 -2.16 13.36 -3.33
CA ALA A 212 -1.35 13.13 -2.14
C ALA A 212 -1.76 14.04 -0.96
N ALA A 213 -2.08 15.32 -1.22
CA ALA A 213 -2.55 16.24 -0.19
C ALA A 213 -3.92 15.83 0.37
N LEU A 214 -4.88 15.49 -0.50
CA LEU A 214 -6.21 15.04 -0.12
C LEU A 214 -6.17 13.72 0.65
N MET A 215 -5.31 12.77 0.24
CA MET A 215 -5.09 11.53 0.98
C MET A 215 -4.54 11.80 2.39
N GLY A 216 -3.68 12.81 2.55
CA GLY A 216 -3.21 13.23 3.87
C GLY A 216 -4.35 13.56 4.83
N TYR A 217 -5.36 14.30 4.39
CA TYR A 217 -6.55 14.62 5.18
C TYR A 217 -7.51 13.43 5.32
N ALA A 218 -7.73 12.70 4.23
CA ALA A 218 -8.66 11.56 4.22
C ALA A 218 -8.22 10.45 5.17
N ASN A 219 -6.92 10.16 5.25
CA ASN A 219 -6.37 9.18 6.18
C ASN A 219 -6.62 9.56 7.64
N VAL A 220 -6.50 10.86 7.98
CA VAL A 220 -6.81 11.35 9.34
C VAL A 220 -8.26 11.05 9.70
N ILE A 221 -9.19 11.30 8.77
CA ILE A 221 -10.63 11.09 8.96
C ILE A 221 -10.93 9.58 9.05
N ALA A 222 -10.52 8.81 8.04
CA ALA A 222 -10.86 7.40 7.92
C ALA A 222 -10.22 6.52 9.01
N SER A 223 -9.05 6.92 9.53
CA SER A 223 -8.38 6.20 10.63
C SER A 223 -8.71 6.76 12.01
N GLY A 224 -9.62 7.73 12.12
CA GLY A 224 -9.99 8.34 13.41
C GLY A 224 -8.81 9.00 14.13
N MET A 225 -7.83 9.55 13.39
CA MET A 225 -6.63 10.13 13.99
C MET A 225 -6.93 11.41 14.76
N GLY A 226 -6.82 11.37 16.07
CA GLY A 226 -6.86 12.54 16.92
C GLY A 226 -5.60 13.40 16.80
N ARG A 227 -5.44 14.37 17.73
CA ARG A 227 -4.20 15.17 17.81
C ARG A 227 -3.04 14.29 18.28
N TYR A 228 -1.90 14.46 17.60
CA TYR A 228 -0.64 13.83 17.97
C TYR A 228 -0.63 12.30 17.93
N PRO A 229 -1.15 11.68 16.85
CA PRO A 229 -1.11 10.24 16.74
C PRO A 229 0.34 9.74 16.71
N VAL A 230 0.57 8.55 17.26
CA VAL A 230 1.85 7.84 17.17
C VAL A 230 1.67 6.67 16.23
N TYR A 231 2.38 6.68 15.11
CA TYR A 231 2.23 5.71 14.03
C TYR A 231 3.46 4.80 13.91
N LEU A 232 3.25 3.49 14.04
CA LEU A 232 4.29 2.49 13.86
C LEU A 232 4.37 2.04 12.40
N TRP A 233 5.54 2.15 11.80
CA TRP A 233 5.80 1.80 10.42
C TRP A 233 5.99 0.29 10.21
N THR A 234 4.91 -0.46 10.22
CA THR A 234 4.85 -1.86 9.80
C THR A 234 4.52 -2.01 8.31
N LEU A 235 3.82 -1.04 7.73
CA LEU A 235 3.63 -0.91 6.29
C LEU A 235 4.93 -0.43 5.64
N PRO A 236 5.44 -1.07 4.56
CA PRO A 236 6.60 -0.54 3.85
C PRO A 236 6.31 0.84 3.23
N MET A 237 7.16 1.83 3.53
CA MET A 237 6.99 3.20 3.01
C MET A 237 7.07 3.28 1.48
N PHE A 238 7.73 2.33 0.82
CA PHE A 238 7.80 2.28 -0.64
C PHE A 238 6.49 1.79 -1.29
N HIS A 239 5.65 1.04 -0.56
CA HIS A 239 4.44 0.45 -1.12
C HIS A 239 3.32 1.49 -1.19
N CYS A 240 2.88 1.83 -2.41
CA CYS A 240 1.93 2.93 -2.66
C CYS A 240 2.30 4.21 -1.89
N ASN A 241 3.59 4.55 -1.84
CA ASN A 241 4.18 5.57 -0.97
C ASN A 241 3.65 5.53 0.47
N GLY A 242 3.71 4.32 1.07
CA GLY A 242 3.24 4.09 2.43
C GLY A 242 1.79 4.54 2.66
N TRP A 243 0.90 4.39 1.65
CA TRP A 243 -0.49 4.85 1.65
C TRP A 243 -0.64 6.33 2.00
N CYS A 244 0.32 7.14 1.60
CA CYS A 244 0.38 8.58 1.90
C CYS A 244 0.58 8.93 3.40
N PHE A 245 0.81 7.98 4.30
CA PHE A 245 1.06 8.26 5.71
C PHE A 245 2.34 9.08 5.97
N PRO A 246 3.41 9.06 5.13
CA PRO A 246 4.52 10.01 5.29
C PRO A 246 4.07 11.47 5.33
N TRP A 247 3.03 11.81 4.57
CA TRP A 247 2.43 13.15 4.52
C TRP A 247 1.27 13.35 5.50
N THR A 248 0.56 12.25 5.84
CA THR A 248 -0.61 12.28 6.73
C THR A 248 -0.25 12.71 8.15
N LEU A 249 0.82 12.16 8.71
CA LEU A 249 1.15 12.38 10.12
C LEU A 249 1.39 13.86 10.44
N ALA A 250 1.96 14.61 9.48
CA ALA A 250 2.20 16.03 9.64
C ALA A 250 0.91 16.87 9.78
N VAL A 251 -0.25 16.39 9.28
CA VAL A 251 -1.54 17.08 9.41
C VAL A 251 -1.92 17.27 10.89
N GLN A 252 -1.68 16.27 11.71
CA GLN A 252 -2.00 16.24 13.14
C GLN A 252 -0.78 16.34 14.06
N ALA A 253 0.39 16.71 13.51
CA ALA A 253 1.67 16.73 14.20
C ALA A 253 1.95 15.39 14.94
N GLY A 254 1.70 14.27 14.25
CA GLY A 254 1.91 12.92 14.74
C GLY A 254 3.39 12.53 14.78
N THR A 255 3.69 11.42 15.43
CA THR A 255 5.03 10.87 15.54
C THR A 255 5.17 9.62 14.69
N HIS A 256 6.18 9.58 13.82
CA HIS A 256 6.58 8.40 13.07
C HIS A 256 7.51 7.55 13.94
N VAL A 257 7.12 6.32 14.24
CA VAL A 257 8.00 5.30 14.83
C VAL A 257 8.48 4.40 13.70
N CYS A 258 9.72 4.59 13.28
CA CYS A 258 10.32 3.83 12.19
C CYS A 258 10.66 2.41 12.66
N LEU A 259 10.30 1.42 11.87
CA LEU A 259 10.59 0.02 12.12
C LEU A 259 11.22 -0.60 10.87
N ARG A 260 12.52 -0.90 10.95
CA ARG A 260 13.28 -1.42 9.82
C ARG A 260 12.84 -2.82 9.41
N TRP A 261 12.58 -3.70 10.39
CA TRP A 261 12.07 -5.05 10.19
C TRP A 261 10.86 -5.31 11.06
N VAL A 262 9.81 -5.84 10.46
CA VAL A 262 8.57 -6.18 11.16
C VAL A 262 8.76 -7.53 11.88
N ARG A 263 8.96 -7.46 13.21
CA ARG A 263 9.14 -8.61 14.10
C ARG A 263 8.29 -8.43 15.36
N ALA A 264 7.81 -9.53 15.94
CA ALA A 264 6.92 -9.51 17.08
C ALA A 264 7.47 -8.66 18.25
N LYS A 265 8.68 -8.99 18.71
CA LYS A 265 9.32 -8.27 19.83
C LYS A 265 9.44 -6.77 19.56
N ALA A 266 9.95 -6.38 18.39
CA ALA A 266 10.15 -4.98 18.04
C ALA A 266 8.82 -4.21 17.94
N MET A 267 7.75 -4.85 17.48
CA MET A 267 6.41 -4.25 17.46
C MET A 267 5.87 -4.05 18.88
N PHE A 268 5.96 -5.05 19.76
CA PHE A 268 5.49 -4.93 21.14
C PHE A 268 6.33 -3.94 21.94
N ASP A 269 7.64 -3.88 21.72
CA ASP A 269 8.50 -2.86 22.34
C ASP A 269 8.04 -1.45 21.91
N ALA A 270 7.82 -1.23 20.63
CA ALA A 270 7.34 0.06 20.12
C ALA A 270 5.94 0.44 20.66
N LEU A 271 5.01 -0.52 20.73
CA LEU A 271 3.67 -0.32 21.28
C LEU A 271 3.73 0.15 22.74
N ALA A 272 4.55 -0.51 23.55
CA ALA A 272 4.68 -0.21 24.98
C ALA A 272 5.50 1.04 25.26
N ASP A 273 6.66 1.23 24.58
CA ASP A 273 7.61 2.29 24.89
C ASP A 273 7.24 3.65 24.30
N HIS A 274 6.47 3.65 23.20
CA HIS A 274 6.16 4.89 22.46
C HIS A 274 4.68 5.24 22.43
N GLY A 275 3.81 4.42 23.03
CA GLY A 275 2.37 4.67 23.06
C GLY A 275 1.76 4.72 21.65
N VAL A 276 2.14 3.75 20.81
CA VAL A 276 1.64 3.66 19.42
C VAL A 276 0.12 3.60 19.41
N THR A 277 -0.51 4.47 18.63
CA THR A 277 -1.97 4.53 18.49
C THR A 277 -2.48 3.99 17.15
N HIS A 278 -1.62 3.98 16.12
CA HIS A 278 -2.01 3.57 14.78
C HIS A 278 -0.90 2.80 14.08
N LEU A 279 -1.28 1.83 13.28
CA LEU A 279 -0.40 1.19 12.31
C LEU A 279 -1.22 0.63 11.13
N CYS A 280 -0.54 0.37 10.02
CA CYS A 280 -1.12 -0.31 8.86
C CYS A 280 -0.31 -1.56 8.55
N GLY A 281 -0.97 -2.62 8.16
CA GLY A 281 -0.27 -3.86 7.82
C GLY A 281 -1.11 -4.85 7.03
N ALA A 282 -0.43 -5.74 6.32
CA ALA A 282 -1.07 -6.89 5.70
C ALA A 282 -1.47 -7.93 6.77
N PRO A 283 -2.34 -8.90 6.44
CA PRO A 283 -2.77 -9.96 7.38
C PRO A 283 -1.62 -10.72 8.05
N VAL A 284 -0.46 -10.84 7.39
CA VAL A 284 0.73 -11.46 7.98
C VAL A 284 1.24 -10.71 9.22
N VAL A 285 1.10 -9.39 9.28
CA VAL A 285 1.49 -8.58 10.45
C VAL A 285 0.57 -8.89 11.63
N MET A 286 -0.74 -9.04 11.40
CA MET A 286 -1.69 -9.49 12.43
C MET A 286 -1.33 -10.89 12.94
N ALA A 287 -1.05 -11.81 12.03
CA ALA A 287 -0.63 -13.17 12.41
C ALA A 287 0.65 -13.15 13.25
N THR A 288 1.62 -12.29 12.91
CA THR A 288 2.85 -12.12 13.70
C THR A 288 2.57 -11.62 15.12
N LEU A 289 1.63 -10.67 15.28
CA LEU A 289 1.24 -10.14 16.61
C LEU A 289 0.51 -11.21 17.44
N ILE A 290 -0.50 -11.87 16.87
CA ILE A 290 -1.31 -12.85 17.58
C ILE A 290 -0.49 -14.06 18.03
N ASN A 291 0.37 -14.59 17.14
CA ASN A 291 1.16 -15.80 17.35
C ASN A 291 2.54 -15.50 17.97
N ALA A 292 2.78 -14.29 18.45
CA ALA A 292 4.03 -13.96 19.12
C ALA A 292 4.25 -14.81 20.36
N ASP A 293 5.50 -15.20 20.60
CA ASP A 293 5.89 -15.91 21.82
C ASP A 293 5.62 -15.04 23.05
N ALA A 294 5.32 -15.67 24.18
CA ALA A 294 5.02 -14.96 25.42
C ALA A 294 6.18 -14.02 25.86
N GLY A 295 7.42 -14.39 25.55
CA GLY A 295 8.60 -13.58 25.87
C GLY A 295 8.77 -12.35 24.98
N ASP A 296 8.10 -12.29 23.83
CA ASP A 296 8.13 -11.15 22.92
C ASP A 296 6.99 -10.16 23.20
N LYS A 297 5.92 -10.62 23.87
CA LYS A 297 4.75 -9.80 24.21
C LYS A 297 5.06 -8.86 25.37
N ARG A 298 4.53 -7.64 25.24
CA ARG A 298 4.53 -6.62 26.32
C ARG A 298 3.15 -6.01 26.40
N ASP A 299 2.72 -5.67 27.62
CA ASP A 299 1.44 -5.00 27.84
C ASP A 299 1.51 -3.53 27.42
N PHE A 300 0.40 -3.01 26.95
CA PHE A 300 0.18 -1.60 26.63
C PHE A 300 -1.31 -1.26 26.93
N ASP A 301 -1.56 -0.03 27.36
CA ASP A 301 -2.87 0.37 27.87
C ASP A 301 -3.79 1.03 26.82
N GLN A 302 -3.19 1.56 25.72
CA GLN A 302 -3.95 2.25 24.68
C GLN A 302 -4.60 1.29 23.70
N THR A 303 -5.80 1.65 23.20
CA THR A 303 -6.38 0.99 22.01
C THR A 303 -5.61 1.39 20.77
N VAL A 304 -5.26 0.42 19.93
CA VAL A 304 -4.47 0.63 18.73
C VAL A 304 -5.29 0.40 17.48
N THR A 305 -5.46 1.41 16.65
CA THR A 305 -6.10 1.26 15.33
C THR A 305 -5.17 0.55 14.36
N PHE A 306 -5.61 -0.60 13.86
CA PHE A 306 -4.91 -1.39 12.85
C PHE A 306 -5.64 -1.34 11.52
N ASN A 307 -5.10 -0.64 10.54
CA ASN A 307 -5.66 -0.60 9.20
C ASN A 307 -5.06 -1.74 8.36
N THR A 308 -5.91 -2.60 7.81
CA THR A 308 -5.49 -3.69 6.93
C THR A 308 -6.14 -3.59 5.56
N ALA A 309 -5.43 -4.03 4.54
CA ALA A 309 -5.95 -4.17 3.18
C ALA A 309 -5.61 -5.55 2.63
N ALA A 310 -6.08 -5.86 1.46
CA ALA A 310 -6.08 -7.15 0.77
C ALA A 310 -7.33 -7.98 1.11
N ALA A 311 -7.23 -9.33 1.19
CA ALA A 311 -8.37 -10.15 1.56
C ALA A 311 -8.85 -9.84 3.00
N PRO A 312 -10.17 -9.88 3.26
CA PRO A 312 -10.69 -9.73 4.62
C PRO A 312 -10.06 -10.77 5.56
N PRO A 313 -9.59 -10.35 6.75
CA PRO A 313 -9.03 -11.30 7.72
C PRO A 313 -10.10 -12.27 8.23
N PRO A 314 -9.74 -13.55 8.49
CA PRO A 314 -10.65 -14.48 9.12
C PRO A 314 -11.18 -13.98 10.48
N GLN A 315 -12.41 -14.34 10.83
CA GLN A 315 -13.05 -13.91 12.09
C GLN A 315 -12.22 -14.25 13.34
N SER A 316 -11.54 -15.39 13.34
CA SER A 316 -10.63 -15.78 14.43
C SER A 316 -9.44 -14.84 14.61
N VAL A 317 -8.90 -14.32 13.49
CA VAL A 317 -7.82 -13.33 13.51
C VAL A 317 -8.32 -12.00 14.04
N LEU A 318 -9.49 -11.55 13.61
CA LEU A 318 -10.12 -10.31 14.11
C LEU A 318 -10.43 -10.37 15.60
N SER A 319 -10.92 -11.53 16.10
CA SER A 319 -11.13 -11.73 17.53
C SER A 319 -9.82 -11.67 18.31
N GLY A 320 -8.80 -12.40 17.85
CA GLY A 320 -7.49 -12.39 18.49
C GLY A 320 -6.83 -11.00 18.51
N MET A 321 -7.00 -10.20 17.45
CA MET A 321 -6.51 -8.81 17.43
C MET A 321 -7.25 -7.93 18.46
N ARG A 322 -8.58 -8.07 18.57
CA ARG A 322 -9.36 -7.32 19.57
C ARG A 322 -8.94 -7.70 20.98
N ASP A 323 -8.80 -8.99 21.26
CA ASP A 323 -8.37 -9.49 22.58
C ASP A 323 -6.94 -9.00 22.93
N ALA A 324 -6.12 -8.69 21.91
CA ALA A 324 -4.79 -8.12 22.04
C ALA A 324 -4.77 -6.57 22.06
N GLY A 325 -5.92 -5.88 22.11
CA GLY A 325 -6.01 -4.42 22.23
C GLY A 325 -6.03 -3.65 20.90
N PHE A 326 -6.31 -4.32 19.79
CA PHE A 326 -6.37 -3.69 18.46
C PHE A 326 -7.80 -3.56 17.94
N GLU A 327 -8.09 -2.40 17.34
CA GLU A 327 -9.27 -2.19 16.51
C GLU A 327 -8.88 -2.30 15.04
N VAL A 328 -9.41 -3.31 14.34
CA VAL A 328 -9.04 -3.58 12.95
C VAL A 328 -10.06 -2.96 12.01
N THR A 329 -9.59 -2.09 11.11
CA THR A 329 -10.38 -1.51 10.01
C THR A 329 -9.91 -2.10 8.68
N HIS A 330 -10.85 -2.65 7.91
CA HIS A 330 -10.57 -3.16 6.58
C HIS A 330 -10.65 -2.05 5.54
N LEU A 331 -9.62 -1.94 4.72
CA LEU A 331 -9.48 -0.97 3.63
C LEU A 331 -9.32 -1.71 2.30
N TYR A 332 -9.72 -1.06 1.21
CA TYR A 332 -9.46 -1.55 -0.13
C TYR A 332 -9.02 -0.41 -1.04
N GLY A 333 -8.10 -0.69 -1.93
CA GLY A 333 -7.63 0.20 -2.96
C GLY A 333 -6.43 -0.38 -3.70
N LEU A 334 -5.89 0.40 -4.61
CA LEU A 334 -4.82 0.00 -5.53
C LEU A 334 -3.69 1.02 -5.51
N THR A 335 -2.59 0.71 -6.18
CA THR A 335 -1.53 1.69 -6.43
C THR A 335 -2.09 2.90 -7.16
N GLU A 336 -2.99 2.67 -8.10
CA GLU A 336 -3.64 3.68 -8.93
C GLU A 336 -4.58 4.62 -8.16
N THR A 337 -4.88 4.31 -6.90
CA THR A 337 -5.70 5.14 -5.99
C THR A 337 -4.94 5.61 -4.76
N TYR A 338 -3.61 5.72 -4.82
CA TYR A 338 -2.74 6.16 -3.71
C TYR A 338 -2.74 5.22 -2.48
N GLY A 339 -3.23 4.01 -2.62
CA GLY A 339 -3.55 3.07 -1.56
C GLY A 339 -5.05 3.03 -1.32
N PRO A 340 -5.55 3.24 -0.08
CA PRO A 340 -6.97 3.10 0.24
C PRO A 340 -7.87 4.05 -0.55
N ALA A 341 -8.92 3.51 -1.16
CA ALA A 341 -10.00 4.24 -1.82
C ALA A 341 -11.39 3.84 -1.29
N VAL A 342 -11.43 2.79 -0.47
CA VAL A 342 -12.63 2.24 0.19
C VAL A 342 -12.28 1.89 1.62
N VAL A 343 -13.22 2.14 2.53
CA VAL A 343 -13.11 1.82 3.96
C VAL A 343 -14.35 1.07 4.42
N ASN A 344 -14.15 -0.01 5.17
CA ASN A 344 -15.24 -0.66 5.89
C ASN A 344 -15.61 0.22 7.09
N GLU A 345 -16.47 1.20 6.84
CA GLU A 345 -17.00 2.10 7.87
C GLU A 345 -17.92 1.31 8.79
N TRP A 346 -17.45 1.03 10.02
CA TRP A 346 -18.22 0.24 10.97
C TRP A 346 -19.36 1.07 11.56
N LYS A 347 -20.57 0.52 11.55
CA LYS A 347 -21.76 1.17 12.13
C LYS A 347 -22.02 0.64 13.52
N ASP A 348 -22.34 1.52 14.48
CA ASP A 348 -22.53 1.16 15.90
C ASP A 348 -23.61 0.10 16.09
N GLU A 349 -24.69 0.15 15.29
CA GLU A 349 -25.76 -0.85 15.34
C GLU A 349 -25.31 -2.28 14.99
N TRP A 350 -24.19 -2.43 14.27
CA TRP A 350 -23.64 -3.75 13.94
C TRP A 350 -22.97 -4.43 15.15
N ASN A 351 -22.71 -3.70 16.22
CA ASN A 351 -22.19 -4.28 17.46
C ASN A 351 -23.20 -5.25 18.11
N ALA A 352 -24.49 -5.07 17.85
CA ALA A 352 -25.56 -5.91 18.34
C ALA A 352 -25.81 -7.18 17.50
N LEU A 353 -25.16 -7.31 16.32
CA LEU A 353 -25.33 -8.47 15.45
C LEU A 353 -24.69 -9.73 16.07
N ASP A 354 -25.29 -10.88 15.79
CA ASP A 354 -24.69 -12.18 16.09
C ASP A 354 -23.41 -12.46 15.29
N GLY A 355 -22.70 -13.53 15.65
CA GLY A 355 -21.43 -13.86 15.04
C GLY A 355 -21.45 -13.96 13.51
N PRO A 356 -22.38 -14.74 12.90
CA PRO A 356 -22.48 -14.87 11.45
C PRO A 356 -22.84 -13.57 10.74
N ALA A 357 -23.82 -12.81 11.22
CA ALA A 357 -24.24 -11.55 10.62
C ALA A 357 -23.13 -10.49 10.73
N ARG A 358 -22.44 -10.45 11.86
CA ARG A 358 -21.28 -9.56 12.07
C ARG A 358 -20.14 -9.91 11.14
N ALA A 359 -19.83 -11.20 10.96
CA ALA A 359 -18.80 -11.67 10.03
C ALA A 359 -19.12 -11.24 8.59
N ALA A 360 -20.37 -11.35 8.15
CA ALA A 360 -20.80 -10.91 6.82
C ALA A 360 -20.60 -9.40 6.60
N LYS A 361 -20.83 -8.56 7.62
CA LYS A 361 -20.55 -7.12 7.52
C LYS A 361 -19.04 -6.83 7.47
N THR A 362 -18.24 -7.57 8.23
CA THR A 362 -16.79 -7.41 8.27
C THR A 362 -16.10 -7.87 6.97
N ALA A 363 -16.68 -8.84 6.26
CA ALA A 363 -16.14 -9.37 5.00
C ALA A 363 -16.22 -8.36 3.84
N ARG A 364 -17.08 -7.35 3.92
CA ARG A 364 -17.23 -6.33 2.88
C ARG A 364 -16.04 -5.38 2.86
N GLN A 365 -15.70 -4.84 1.68
CA GLN A 365 -14.66 -3.82 1.56
C GLN A 365 -15.12 -2.47 2.10
N GLY A 366 -16.41 -2.15 1.96
CA GLY A 366 -16.99 -0.96 2.54
C GLY A 366 -17.49 0.08 1.54
N VAL A 367 -17.35 1.34 1.91
CA VAL A 367 -17.83 2.50 1.16
C VAL A 367 -16.66 3.35 0.67
N ARG A 368 -16.92 4.30 -0.23
CA ARG A 368 -15.90 5.20 -0.76
C ARG A 368 -15.14 5.95 0.33
N TYR A 369 -13.85 6.11 0.12
CA TYR A 369 -12.97 6.86 1.03
C TYR A 369 -13.37 8.34 1.09
N PRO A 370 -13.10 9.08 2.19
CA PRO A 370 -13.56 10.48 2.34
C PRO A 370 -13.14 11.44 1.22
N ALA A 371 -11.99 11.19 0.56
CA ALA A 371 -11.49 12.00 -0.55
C ALA A 371 -11.79 11.43 -1.93
N LEU A 372 -12.56 10.34 -2.03
CA LEU A 372 -13.01 9.77 -3.30
C LEU A 372 -14.41 10.30 -3.63
N GLU A 373 -14.57 10.92 -4.77
CA GLU A 373 -15.85 11.52 -5.15
C GLU A 373 -16.90 10.50 -5.58
N ASP A 374 -16.48 9.39 -6.23
CA ASP A 374 -17.44 8.40 -6.72
C ASP A 374 -16.86 6.99 -6.72
N LEU A 375 -17.70 6.02 -6.35
CA LEU A 375 -17.44 4.58 -6.32
C LEU A 375 -18.65 3.88 -6.92
N ALA A 376 -18.45 3.00 -7.88
CA ALA A 376 -19.54 2.26 -8.50
C ALA A 376 -19.14 0.82 -8.82
N VAL A 377 -20.13 -0.06 -8.87
CA VAL A 377 -20.04 -1.38 -9.50
C VAL A 377 -20.79 -1.28 -10.82
N MET A 378 -20.10 -1.57 -11.93
CA MET A 378 -20.60 -1.28 -13.27
C MET A 378 -20.35 -2.45 -14.23
N HIS A 379 -21.20 -2.55 -15.23
CA HIS A 379 -20.94 -3.42 -16.35
C HIS A 379 -19.79 -2.84 -17.19
N SER A 380 -18.68 -3.57 -17.29
CA SER A 380 -17.43 -3.04 -17.85
C SER A 380 -17.51 -2.58 -19.31
N GLU A 381 -18.42 -3.14 -20.11
CA GLU A 381 -18.59 -2.77 -21.53
C GLU A 381 -19.61 -1.66 -21.74
N THR A 382 -20.80 -1.79 -21.12
CA THR A 382 -21.90 -0.82 -21.32
C THR A 382 -21.77 0.41 -20.45
N MET A 383 -20.95 0.37 -19.40
CA MET A 383 -20.79 1.43 -18.40
C MET A 383 -22.08 1.74 -17.62
N GLU A 384 -23.02 0.81 -17.59
CA GLU A 384 -24.23 0.89 -16.78
C GLU A 384 -23.95 0.40 -15.36
N LYS A 385 -24.49 1.10 -14.36
CA LYS A 385 -24.38 0.69 -12.95
C LYS A 385 -25.18 -0.58 -12.72
N THR A 386 -24.61 -1.54 -11.97
CA THR A 386 -25.34 -2.71 -11.50
C THR A 386 -26.37 -2.31 -10.43
N PRO A 387 -27.48 -3.09 -10.26
CA PRO A 387 -28.37 -2.89 -9.13
C PRO A 387 -27.64 -3.13 -7.80
N ALA A 388 -28.12 -2.47 -6.74
CA ALA A 388 -27.57 -2.63 -5.39
C ALA A 388 -28.25 -3.82 -4.67
N ASP A 389 -28.20 -5.01 -5.25
CA ASP A 389 -28.87 -6.24 -4.76
C ASP A 389 -27.92 -7.17 -3.96
N GLY A 390 -26.62 -6.87 -3.95
CA GLY A 390 -25.62 -7.72 -3.32
C GLY A 390 -25.28 -8.99 -4.09
N GLU A 391 -25.82 -9.17 -5.31
CA GLU A 391 -25.73 -10.38 -6.10
C GLU A 391 -25.17 -10.12 -7.51
N THR A 392 -25.62 -9.05 -8.17
CA THR A 392 -25.21 -8.73 -9.53
C THR A 392 -23.75 -8.27 -9.59
N ILE A 393 -22.91 -9.10 -10.21
CA ILE A 393 -21.47 -8.85 -10.33
C ILE A 393 -21.21 -7.81 -11.43
N GLY A 394 -20.37 -6.83 -11.11
CA GLY A 394 -19.80 -5.87 -12.05
C GLY A 394 -18.36 -5.53 -11.69
N GLU A 395 -17.72 -4.69 -12.50
CA GLU A 395 -16.39 -4.16 -12.20
C GLU A 395 -16.49 -3.01 -11.19
N VAL A 396 -15.65 -3.03 -10.16
CA VAL A 396 -15.52 -1.92 -9.22
C VAL A 396 -14.75 -0.80 -9.88
N MET A 397 -15.36 0.37 -9.99
CA MET A 397 -14.79 1.53 -10.66
C MET A 397 -14.73 2.74 -9.75
N PHE A 398 -13.69 3.55 -9.95
CA PHE A 398 -13.41 4.74 -9.15
C PHE A 398 -13.42 5.99 -10.01
N ARG A 399 -13.83 7.11 -9.42
CA ARG A 399 -13.71 8.42 -10.04
C ARG A 399 -13.47 9.48 -8.98
N GLY A 400 -12.43 10.29 -9.16
CA GLY A 400 -12.17 11.37 -8.23
C GLY A 400 -10.72 11.81 -8.14
N ASN A 401 -10.49 12.71 -7.18
CA ASN A 401 -9.23 13.42 -7.01
C ASN A 401 -8.08 12.57 -6.45
N ILE A 402 -8.36 11.38 -5.95
CA ILE A 402 -7.36 10.42 -5.47
C ILE A 402 -7.13 9.26 -6.45
N VAL A 403 -7.47 9.44 -7.72
CA VAL A 403 -7.11 8.54 -8.81
C VAL A 403 -5.82 9.05 -9.45
N MET A 404 -4.92 8.17 -9.83
CA MET A 404 -3.61 8.47 -10.44
C MET A 404 -3.72 9.43 -11.64
N ARG A 405 -2.60 10.07 -11.98
CA ARG A 405 -2.50 10.86 -13.22
C ARG A 405 -2.53 10.00 -14.48
N GLY A 406 -2.00 8.79 -14.40
CA GLY A 406 -1.89 7.82 -15.48
C GLY A 406 -0.64 6.95 -15.34
N TYR A 407 -0.39 6.11 -16.34
CA TYR A 407 0.80 5.28 -16.42
C TYR A 407 1.92 5.99 -17.21
N LEU A 408 3.09 6.10 -16.60
CA LEU A 408 4.26 6.71 -17.22
C LEU A 408 4.58 6.03 -18.55
N LYS A 409 4.78 6.84 -19.61
CA LYS A 409 5.14 6.39 -20.97
C LYS A 409 4.24 5.27 -21.54
N ASN A 410 2.98 5.18 -21.06
CA ASN A 410 2.03 4.18 -21.53
C ASN A 410 0.64 4.80 -21.72
N PRO A 411 0.47 5.61 -22.78
CA PRO A 411 -0.79 6.29 -23.05
C PRO A 411 -1.94 5.33 -23.36
N GLU A 412 -1.67 4.20 -24.01
CA GLU A 412 -2.70 3.20 -24.35
C GLU A 412 -3.27 2.56 -23.10
N ALA A 413 -2.42 2.11 -22.16
CA ALA A 413 -2.89 1.56 -20.90
C ALA A 413 -3.58 2.62 -20.02
N SER A 414 -3.18 3.89 -20.10
CA SER A 414 -3.85 4.99 -19.40
C SER A 414 -5.24 5.25 -19.98
N ALA A 415 -5.37 5.28 -21.31
CA ALA A 415 -6.65 5.46 -21.99
C ALA A 415 -7.63 4.32 -21.67
N GLU A 416 -7.14 3.08 -21.67
CA GLU A 416 -7.95 1.90 -21.30
C GLU A 416 -8.40 1.98 -19.83
N ALA A 417 -7.47 2.31 -18.92
CA ALA A 417 -7.77 2.42 -17.51
C ALA A 417 -8.79 3.53 -17.18
N PHE A 418 -8.93 4.55 -18.03
CA PHE A 418 -9.85 5.69 -17.84
C PHE A 418 -11.04 5.70 -18.79
N ARG A 419 -11.29 4.58 -19.46
CA ARG A 419 -12.38 4.46 -20.43
C ARG A 419 -13.72 4.85 -19.80
N GLY A 420 -14.55 5.58 -20.53
CA GLY A 420 -15.85 6.04 -20.06
C GLY A 420 -15.80 7.06 -18.90
N GLY A 421 -14.63 7.64 -18.60
CA GLY A 421 -14.48 8.63 -17.52
C GLY A 421 -14.44 8.03 -16.11
N TRP A 422 -14.18 6.73 -16.01
CA TRP A 422 -13.99 6.00 -14.75
C TRP A 422 -12.65 5.26 -14.77
N PHE A 423 -12.03 5.13 -13.60
CA PHE A 423 -10.87 4.25 -13.46
C PHE A 423 -11.34 2.80 -13.30
N HIS A 424 -10.94 1.97 -14.24
CA HIS A 424 -11.20 0.53 -14.26
C HIS A 424 -10.21 -0.21 -13.35
N SER A 425 -10.70 -0.78 -12.25
CA SER A 425 -9.83 -1.48 -11.29
C SER A 425 -9.39 -2.87 -11.76
N GLY A 426 -10.19 -3.49 -12.63
CA GLY A 426 -10.07 -4.90 -12.99
C GLY A 426 -10.50 -5.85 -11.86
N ASP A 427 -11.04 -5.34 -10.75
CA ASP A 427 -11.59 -6.13 -9.65
C ASP A 427 -13.12 -6.20 -9.78
N LEU A 428 -13.69 -7.39 -9.62
CA LEU A 428 -15.12 -7.63 -9.70
C LEU A 428 -15.73 -7.66 -8.30
N GLY A 429 -16.93 -7.10 -8.19
CA GLY A 429 -17.64 -7.04 -6.92
C GLY A 429 -19.14 -6.87 -7.11
N VAL A 430 -19.83 -6.77 -6.01
CA VAL A 430 -21.27 -6.48 -5.93
C VAL A 430 -21.49 -5.23 -5.08
N LEU A 431 -22.60 -4.54 -5.33
CA LEU A 431 -23.05 -3.41 -4.52
C LEU A 431 -24.24 -3.83 -3.67
N HIS A 432 -24.17 -3.61 -2.36
CA HIS A 432 -25.26 -3.86 -1.44
C HIS A 432 -26.20 -2.64 -1.31
N GLU A 433 -27.44 -2.85 -0.87
CA GLU A 433 -28.45 -1.79 -0.68
C GLU A 433 -27.99 -0.65 0.24
N ASP A 434 -27.12 -0.95 1.21
CA ASP A 434 -26.57 0.01 2.16
C ASP A 434 -25.34 0.77 1.62
N GLY A 435 -25.02 0.61 0.32
CA GLY A 435 -23.94 1.29 -0.38
C GLY A 435 -22.56 0.67 -0.21
N TYR A 436 -22.43 -0.46 0.49
CA TYR A 436 -21.17 -1.17 0.67
C TYR A 436 -20.87 -2.04 -0.52
N ILE A 437 -19.63 -2.00 -1.00
CA ILE A 437 -19.14 -2.97 -1.99
C ILE A 437 -18.57 -4.21 -1.30
N GLU A 438 -18.68 -5.34 -1.98
CA GLU A 438 -18.02 -6.60 -1.62
C GLU A 438 -17.31 -7.14 -2.84
N LEU A 439 -15.99 -7.34 -2.75
CA LEU A 439 -15.21 -7.94 -3.82
C LEU A 439 -15.52 -9.42 -3.96
N LYS A 440 -15.65 -9.87 -5.19
CA LYS A 440 -15.89 -11.28 -5.51
C LYS A 440 -14.67 -11.93 -6.13
N ASP A 441 -13.97 -11.25 -7.03
CA ASP A 441 -12.70 -11.71 -7.62
C ASP A 441 -12.04 -10.62 -8.49
N ARG A 442 -10.90 -10.96 -9.10
CA ARG A 442 -10.38 -10.22 -10.24
C ARG A 442 -10.97 -10.74 -11.54
N ALA A 443 -11.23 -9.85 -12.47
CA ALA A 443 -11.79 -10.22 -13.78
C ALA A 443 -10.99 -11.35 -14.48
N LYS A 444 -9.67 -11.33 -14.32
CA LYS A 444 -8.76 -12.35 -14.87
C LYS A 444 -8.62 -13.63 -14.04
N ASP A 445 -9.15 -13.65 -12.81
CA ASP A 445 -9.05 -14.77 -11.87
C ASP A 445 -10.39 -15.52 -11.73
N ILE A 446 -11.49 -14.94 -12.23
CA ILE A 446 -12.78 -15.64 -12.36
C ILE A 446 -12.59 -16.91 -13.20
N ILE A 447 -13.16 -18.00 -12.72
CA ILE A 447 -13.13 -19.32 -13.37
C ILE A 447 -14.47 -19.53 -14.09
N ILE A 448 -14.45 -19.72 -15.40
CA ILE A 448 -15.68 -19.90 -16.19
C ILE A 448 -15.89 -21.40 -16.42
N SER A 449 -16.74 -22.01 -15.59
CA SER A 449 -17.00 -23.45 -15.63
C SER A 449 -18.41 -23.75 -16.11
N GLY A 450 -18.54 -24.32 -17.32
CA GLY A 450 -19.83 -24.66 -17.90
C GLY A 450 -20.76 -23.46 -18.14
N GLY A 451 -20.19 -22.26 -18.32
CA GLY A 451 -20.93 -21.02 -18.47
C GLY A 451 -21.26 -20.29 -17.17
N GLU A 452 -20.91 -20.86 -16.03
CA GLU A 452 -21.08 -20.26 -14.70
C GLU A 452 -19.78 -19.61 -14.22
N ASN A 453 -19.88 -18.44 -13.63
CA ASN A 453 -18.76 -17.74 -13.03
C ASN A 453 -18.50 -18.26 -11.61
N ILE A 454 -17.29 -18.72 -11.35
CA ILE A 454 -16.82 -19.16 -10.04
C ILE A 454 -15.79 -18.17 -9.54
N SER A 455 -16.05 -17.56 -8.39
CA SER A 455 -15.06 -16.74 -7.68
C SER A 455 -13.97 -17.64 -7.10
N SER A 456 -12.72 -17.38 -7.48
CA SER A 456 -11.58 -18.08 -6.90
C SER A 456 -11.44 -17.74 -5.41
N ILE A 457 -11.80 -16.53 -4.99
CA ILE A 457 -11.79 -16.07 -3.60
C ILE A 457 -12.81 -16.84 -2.76
N GLU A 458 -14.02 -17.07 -3.27
CA GLU A 458 -15.06 -17.84 -2.56
C GLU A 458 -14.59 -19.28 -2.24
N VAL A 459 -13.86 -19.89 -3.19
CA VAL A 459 -13.32 -21.24 -3.00
C VAL A 459 -12.12 -21.22 -2.03
N GLU A 460 -11.27 -20.20 -2.11
CA GLU A 460 -10.16 -19.99 -1.16
C GLU A 460 -10.67 -19.81 0.25
N ASP A 461 -11.72 -19.00 0.46
CA ASP A 461 -12.33 -18.76 1.76
C ASP A 461 -12.88 -20.05 2.38
N ALA A 462 -13.52 -20.89 1.58
CA ALA A 462 -13.97 -22.19 2.04
C ALA A 462 -12.80 -23.08 2.50
N LEU A 463 -11.68 -23.08 1.75
CA LEU A 463 -10.47 -23.82 2.12
C LEU A 463 -9.81 -23.27 3.39
N TYR A 464 -9.77 -21.94 3.57
CA TYR A 464 -9.21 -21.29 4.77
C TYR A 464 -9.98 -21.62 6.06
N GLN A 465 -11.27 -21.98 5.96
CA GLN A 465 -12.04 -22.43 7.11
C GLN A 465 -11.62 -23.79 7.63
N HIS A 466 -10.82 -24.56 6.88
CA HIS A 466 -10.26 -25.83 7.37
C HIS A 466 -9.12 -25.56 8.38
N PRO A 467 -9.16 -26.19 9.58
CA PRO A 467 -8.21 -25.90 10.67
C PRO A 467 -6.73 -26.14 10.31
N ASP A 468 -6.46 -27.03 9.37
CA ASP A 468 -5.08 -27.44 8.98
C ASP A 468 -4.53 -26.63 7.80
N VAL A 469 -5.33 -25.79 7.14
CA VAL A 469 -4.91 -24.97 6.02
C VAL A 469 -4.22 -23.68 6.53
N ALA A 470 -3.03 -23.41 6.04
CA ALA A 470 -2.29 -22.16 6.30
C ALA A 470 -2.51 -21.13 5.18
N THR A 471 -2.44 -21.58 3.92
CA THR A 471 -2.66 -20.73 2.74
C THR A 471 -3.34 -21.55 1.64
N ALA A 472 -4.28 -20.93 0.94
CA ALA A 472 -4.91 -21.50 -0.25
C ALA A 472 -4.90 -20.48 -1.40
N ALA A 473 -4.72 -20.98 -2.61
CA ALA A 473 -4.83 -20.20 -3.85
C ALA A 473 -5.56 -21.05 -4.90
N VAL A 474 -6.58 -20.45 -5.53
CA VAL A 474 -7.39 -21.15 -6.54
C VAL A 474 -7.24 -20.47 -7.88
N VAL A 475 -7.04 -21.25 -8.91
CA VAL A 475 -6.87 -20.78 -10.29
C VAL A 475 -7.71 -21.62 -11.26
N ALA A 476 -8.03 -21.04 -12.41
CA ALA A 476 -8.64 -21.77 -13.51
C ALA A 476 -7.68 -22.82 -14.08
N LYS A 477 -8.16 -24.05 -14.23
CA LYS A 477 -7.48 -25.12 -14.96
C LYS A 477 -8.33 -25.44 -16.19
N PRO A 478 -7.75 -25.48 -17.41
CA PRO A 478 -8.49 -25.90 -18.62
C PRO A 478 -9.11 -27.28 -18.45
N ASP A 479 -10.35 -27.45 -18.90
CA ASP A 479 -11.12 -28.68 -18.84
C ASP A 479 -11.91 -28.89 -20.14
N GLU A 480 -11.77 -30.05 -20.78
CA GLU A 480 -12.37 -30.35 -22.07
C GLU A 480 -13.90 -30.29 -22.05
N LYS A 481 -14.52 -30.59 -20.92
CA LYS A 481 -15.98 -30.66 -20.77
C LYS A 481 -16.58 -29.35 -20.29
N TRP A 482 -15.91 -28.66 -19.37
CA TRP A 482 -16.45 -27.50 -18.67
C TRP A 482 -15.83 -26.16 -19.09
N GLY A 483 -14.84 -26.20 -20.01
CA GLY A 483 -14.00 -25.05 -20.38
C GLY A 483 -12.92 -24.84 -19.35
N GLU A 484 -13.31 -24.50 -18.12
CA GLU A 484 -12.41 -24.37 -16.99
C GLU A 484 -12.97 -25.06 -15.75
N THR A 485 -12.08 -25.43 -14.83
CA THR A 485 -12.45 -25.96 -13.50
C THR A 485 -11.53 -25.38 -12.41
N PRO A 486 -12.01 -25.24 -11.16
CA PRO A 486 -11.17 -24.77 -10.06
C PRO A 486 -10.09 -25.81 -9.71
N LEU A 487 -8.83 -25.34 -9.71
CA LEU A 487 -7.65 -26.05 -9.18
C LEU A 487 -7.15 -25.28 -7.96
N ALA A 488 -7.08 -25.92 -6.81
CA ALA A 488 -6.55 -25.33 -5.60
C ALA A 488 -5.10 -25.72 -5.33
N PHE A 489 -4.29 -24.75 -4.90
CA PHE A 489 -2.97 -24.95 -4.31
C PHE A 489 -3.04 -24.64 -2.83
N VAL A 490 -2.62 -25.58 -1.99
CA VAL A 490 -2.80 -25.51 -0.54
C VAL A 490 -1.48 -25.71 0.18
N GLU A 491 -1.18 -24.79 1.09
CA GLU A 491 -0.09 -24.88 2.05
C GLU A 491 -0.69 -25.22 3.43
N LEU A 492 -0.21 -26.29 4.04
CA LEU A 492 -0.69 -26.73 5.35
C LEU A 492 0.07 -26.04 6.49
N LYS A 493 -0.57 -25.91 7.64
CA LYS A 493 0.11 -25.48 8.86
C LYS A 493 1.22 -26.45 9.25
N PRO A 494 2.30 -26.01 9.91
CA PRO A 494 3.38 -26.86 10.33
C PRO A 494 2.90 -28.08 11.15
N GLY A 495 3.35 -29.27 10.74
CA GLY A 495 3.01 -30.53 11.43
C GLY A 495 1.58 -31.01 11.22
N ARG A 496 0.80 -30.40 10.33
CA ARG A 496 -0.55 -30.82 9.98
C ARG A 496 -0.55 -31.66 8.69
N SER A 497 -1.59 -32.49 8.57
CA SER A 497 -1.77 -33.41 7.44
C SER A 497 -3.27 -33.56 7.17
N VAL A 498 -3.67 -33.40 5.94
CA VAL A 498 -5.04 -33.57 5.44
C VAL A 498 -4.97 -34.09 4.02
N THR A 499 -5.93 -34.90 3.59
CA THR A 499 -5.95 -35.41 2.21
C THR A 499 -6.69 -34.46 1.25
N GLU A 500 -6.39 -34.57 -0.05
CA GLU A 500 -7.16 -33.87 -1.09
C GLU A 500 -8.66 -34.17 -1.00
N ALA A 501 -9.02 -35.43 -0.78
CA ALA A 501 -10.42 -35.87 -0.67
C ALA A 501 -11.14 -35.19 0.50
N ASP A 502 -10.47 -35.04 1.65
CA ASP A 502 -11.03 -34.41 2.84
C ASP A 502 -11.29 -32.92 2.60
N LEU A 503 -10.34 -32.20 1.97
CA LEU A 503 -10.51 -30.79 1.63
C LEU A 503 -11.59 -30.57 0.57
N ILE A 504 -11.70 -31.45 -0.43
CA ILE A 504 -12.81 -31.39 -1.40
C ILE A 504 -14.16 -31.65 -0.71
N ALA A 505 -14.21 -32.61 0.22
CA ALA A 505 -15.41 -32.89 1.01
C ALA A 505 -15.79 -31.66 1.88
N HIS A 506 -14.81 -31.04 2.53
CA HIS A 506 -14.99 -29.83 3.30
C HIS A 506 -15.57 -28.67 2.45
N CYS A 507 -15.08 -28.49 1.22
CA CYS A 507 -15.63 -27.51 0.28
C CYS A 507 -17.07 -27.86 -0.14
N ARG A 508 -17.39 -29.15 -0.35
CA ARG A 508 -18.74 -29.59 -0.76
C ARG A 508 -19.83 -29.34 0.29
N GLU A 509 -19.45 -29.22 1.55
CA GLU A 509 -20.37 -28.86 2.64
C GLU A 509 -20.70 -27.36 2.68
N ARG A 510 -19.86 -26.52 2.02
CA ARG A 510 -19.91 -25.05 2.12
C ARG A 510 -20.21 -24.35 0.80
N LEU A 511 -19.94 -25.02 -0.32
CA LEU A 511 -20.06 -24.47 -1.67
C LEU A 511 -21.00 -25.29 -2.55
N ALA A 512 -21.61 -24.66 -3.53
CA ALA A 512 -22.30 -25.37 -4.59
C ALA A 512 -21.32 -26.33 -5.31
N ARG A 513 -21.80 -27.50 -5.71
CA ARG A 513 -20.94 -28.57 -6.26
C ARG A 513 -20.06 -28.15 -7.44
N PHE A 514 -20.55 -27.28 -8.30
CA PHE A 514 -19.82 -26.81 -9.47
C PHE A 514 -18.66 -25.88 -9.10
N LYS A 515 -18.72 -25.21 -7.94
CA LYS A 515 -17.68 -24.33 -7.41
C LYS A 515 -16.54 -25.09 -6.73
N CYS A 516 -16.77 -26.34 -6.32
CA CYS A 516 -15.75 -27.10 -5.57
C CYS A 516 -14.53 -27.42 -6.44
N PRO A 517 -13.30 -27.37 -5.87
CA PRO A 517 -12.10 -27.77 -6.58
C PRO A 517 -12.22 -29.19 -7.15
N LYS A 518 -11.73 -29.38 -8.37
CA LYS A 518 -11.63 -30.71 -8.97
C LYS A 518 -10.32 -31.41 -8.63
N GLU A 519 -9.30 -30.65 -8.28
CA GLU A 519 -7.95 -31.09 -7.92
C GLU A 519 -7.38 -30.14 -6.87
N ILE A 520 -6.62 -30.70 -5.91
CA ILE A 520 -5.87 -29.93 -4.91
C ILE A 520 -4.41 -30.37 -4.95
N ARG A 521 -3.50 -29.39 -5.06
CA ARG A 521 -2.05 -29.62 -4.99
C ARG A 521 -1.48 -29.04 -3.71
N PHE A 522 -0.79 -29.85 -2.95
CA PHE A 522 -0.10 -29.41 -1.73
C PHE A 522 1.29 -28.90 -2.07
N GLN A 523 1.52 -27.63 -1.89
CA GLN A 523 2.80 -26.96 -2.11
C GLN A 523 2.85 -25.60 -1.43
N GLU A 524 4.04 -25.01 -1.35
CA GLU A 524 4.18 -23.60 -0.97
C GLU A 524 3.50 -22.70 -1.99
N VAL A 525 2.72 -21.75 -1.50
CA VAL A 525 1.97 -20.80 -2.35
C VAL A 525 2.82 -19.54 -2.55
N PRO A 526 3.21 -19.21 -3.80
CA PRO A 526 4.06 -18.06 -4.08
C PRO A 526 3.36 -16.75 -3.71
N LYS A 527 4.07 -15.90 -2.96
CA LYS A 527 3.57 -14.60 -2.46
C LYS A 527 4.50 -13.46 -2.88
N THR A 528 3.94 -12.27 -3.05
CA THR A 528 4.73 -11.05 -3.21
C THR A 528 5.40 -10.68 -1.89
N SER A 529 6.27 -9.68 -1.96
CA SER A 529 6.90 -9.07 -0.77
C SER A 529 5.90 -8.51 0.25
N THR A 530 4.69 -8.18 -0.18
CA THR A 530 3.60 -7.69 0.67
C THR A 530 2.66 -8.79 1.12
N GLY A 531 2.97 -10.07 0.83
CA GLY A 531 2.15 -11.23 1.20
C GLY A 531 1.02 -11.56 0.22
N LYS A 532 0.89 -10.84 -0.91
CA LYS A 532 -0.14 -11.10 -1.91
C LYS A 532 0.21 -12.35 -2.73
N ILE A 533 -0.75 -13.25 -2.87
CA ILE A 533 -0.60 -14.48 -3.65
C ILE A 533 -0.35 -14.16 -5.14
N GLN A 534 0.63 -14.83 -5.74
CA GLN A 534 1.01 -14.67 -7.14
C GLN A 534 0.35 -15.74 -8.02
N LYS A 535 -0.97 -15.67 -8.22
CA LYS A 535 -1.73 -16.64 -9.01
C LYS A 535 -1.17 -16.85 -10.44
N TYR A 536 -0.55 -15.84 -11.02
CA TYR A 536 0.07 -15.95 -12.35
C TYR A 536 1.23 -16.95 -12.40
N VAL A 537 1.97 -17.11 -11.29
CA VAL A 537 3.03 -18.12 -11.18
C VAL A 537 2.41 -19.51 -11.16
N LEU A 538 1.32 -19.68 -10.40
CA LEU A 538 0.59 -20.94 -10.33
C LEU A 538 -0.02 -21.33 -11.67
N ARG A 539 -0.60 -20.38 -12.42
CA ARG A 539 -1.13 -20.62 -13.78
C ARG A 539 -0.04 -21.09 -14.75
N LYS A 540 1.16 -20.49 -14.71
CA LYS A 540 2.28 -20.93 -15.55
C LYS A 540 2.74 -22.36 -15.24
N ALA A 541 2.52 -22.85 -14.02
CA ALA A 541 2.87 -24.22 -13.62
C ALA A 541 1.84 -25.28 -14.04
N ILE A 542 0.68 -24.85 -14.56
CA ILE A 542 -0.38 -25.77 -15.01
C ILE A 542 -0.22 -26.12 -16.50
N GLY A 543 0.46 -25.29 -17.28
CA GLY A 543 0.70 -25.49 -18.70
C GLY A 543 0.54 -24.21 -19.44
#